data_5df15c91e2beeba38effbdaed63161f1
#
_entry.id   5df15c91e2beeba38effbdaed63161f1
#
_cell.length_a   1.000
_cell.length_b   1.000
_cell.length_c   1.000
_cell.angle_alpha   90.00
_cell.angle_beta   90.00
_cell.angle_gamma   90.00
#
_symmetry.space_group_name_H-M   'P 1'
#
loop_
_entity.id
_entity.type
_entity.pdbx_description
1 polymer ?
#
loop_
_entity_poly.entity_id
_entity_poly.type
_entity_poly.pdbx_seq_one_letter_code
_entity_poly.pdbx_strand_id
1 'polypeptide(L)'
;MKRTLIAAYSFLVILVSCDTLKQVASILVPSEYEMAMGLKDALSQGLFRSFDAFADPAGNPLVRFAFPGDAAKIEKTLRDLGLDKTVDQVTGKFTRATSSAVRAAKPIFLNSVKEMSIKDAAKILITDNTHAATEYFKTTMSPELMVAFRPIVDSTIKVEGANRDWKQITDIYNKIPFINQPLETSLTDFIAARAIDGMFSIVANEE
;
A
#
# COMPACT_ATOMS: atom_id res chain seq x y z
N MET A 1 -17.03 67.63 -26.75
CA MET A 1 -17.53 67.11 -25.46
C MET A 1 -17.98 65.65 -25.48
N LYS A 2 -18.65 65.13 -26.54
CA LYS A 2 -19.09 63.71 -26.59
C LYS A 2 -17.95 62.66 -26.70
N ARG A 3 -16.82 62.98 -27.36
CA ARG A 3 -15.66 62.07 -27.54
C ARG A 3 -14.82 61.87 -26.25
N THR A 4 -14.72 62.87 -25.40
CA THR A 4 -13.99 62.78 -24.13
C THR A 4 -14.74 61.97 -23.06
N LEU A 5 -16.06 61.98 -23.08
CA LEU A 5 -16.91 61.20 -22.18
C LEU A 5 -16.85 59.68 -22.49
N ILE A 6 -16.75 59.29 -23.76
CA ILE A 6 -16.62 57.90 -24.17
C ILE A 6 -15.26 57.31 -23.75
N ALA A 7 -14.17 58.10 -23.84
CA ALA A 7 -12.84 57.66 -23.43
C ALA A 7 -12.74 57.49 -21.89
N ALA A 8 -13.39 58.36 -21.13
CA ALA A 8 -13.43 58.27 -19.65
C ALA A 8 -14.26 57.04 -19.18
N TYR A 9 -15.34 56.69 -19.89
CA TYR A 9 -16.15 55.54 -19.54
C TYR A 9 -15.44 54.20 -19.88
N SER A 10 -14.69 54.19 -21.00
CA SER A 10 -13.87 53.02 -21.39
C SER A 10 -12.73 52.76 -20.38
N PHE A 11 -12.15 53.79 -19.81
CA PHE A 11 -11.06 53.70 -18.82
C PHE A 11 -11.58 53.20 -17.44
N LEU A 12 -12.82 53.59 -17.10
CA LEU A 12 -13.43 53.22 -15.81
C LEU A 12 -13.79 51.71 -15.79
N VAL A 13 -14.19 51.14 -16.94
CA VAL A 13 -14.54 49.70 -17.07
C VAL A 13 -13.30 48.80 -16.91
N ILE A 14 -12.11 49.29 -17.30
CA ILE A 14 -10.86 48.51 -17.19
C ILE A 14 -10.38 48.40 -15.72
N LEU A 15 -10.67 49.38 -14.88
CA LEU A 15 -10.24 49.37 -13.47
C LEU A 15 -11.10 48.41 -12.60
N VAL A 16 -12.31 48.13 -12.98
CA VAL A 16 -13.19 47.18 -12.24
C VAL A 16 -12.83 45.73 -12.54
N SER A 17 -12.12 45.46 -13.65
CA SER A 17 -11.80 44.08 -14.10
C SER A 17 -10.73 43.37 -13.25
N CYS A 18 -9.85 44.10 -12.54
CA CYS A 18 -8.75 43.46 -11.82
C CYS A 18 -9.17 42.80 -10.49
N ASP A 19 -10.14 43.37 -9.81
CA ASP A 19 -10.63 42.82 -8.53
C ASP A 19 -11.53 41.60 -8.75
N THR A 20 -12.31 41.61 -9.83
CA THR A 20 -13.15 40.49 -10.20
C THR A 20 -12.32 39.26 -10.62
N LEU A 21 -11.19 39.43 -11.30
CA LEU A 21 -10.29 38.36 -11.66
C LEU A 21 -9.59 37.74 -10.45
N LYS A 22 -9.20 38.49 -9.48
CA LYS A 22 -8.65 37.98 -8.21
C LYS A 22 -9.69 37.21 -7.40
N GLN A 23 -10.92 37.70 -7.39
CA GLN A 23 -12.02 37.08 -6.67
C GLN A 23 -12.47 35.76 -7.36
N VAL A 24 -12.45 35.70 -8.69
CA VAL A 24 -12.72 34.48 -9.45
C VAL A 24 -11.56 33.49 -9.32
N ALA A 25 -10.31 33.96 -9.30
CA ALA A 25 -9.15 33.09 -9.11
C ALA A 25 -9.14 32.44 -7.69
N SER A 26 -9.57 33.18 -6.66
CA SER A 26 -9.69 32.63 -5.29
C SER A 26 -10.84 31.62 -5.14
N ILE A 27 -11.85 31.66 -6.02
CA ILE A 27 -12.96 30.69 -6.06
C ILE A 27 -12.54 29.42 -6.82
N LEU A 28 -11.55 29.51 -7.71
CA LEU A 28 -11.09 28.38 -8.54
C LEU A 28 -9.95 27.58 -7.91
N VAL A 29 -9.31 28.09 -6.85
CA VAL A 29 -8.28 27.34 -6.13
C VAL A 29 -8.94 26.68 -4.92
N PRO A 30 -9.00 25.33 -4.87
CA PRO A 30 -9.55 24.64 -3.70
C PRO A 30 -8.79 25.02 -2.43
N SER A 31 -9.48 25.17 -1.33
CA SER A 31 -8.86 25.35 -0.02
C SER A 31 -8.07 24.10 0.38
N GLU A 32 -7.09 24.23 1.28
CA GLU A 32 -6.38 23.08 1.85
C GLU A 32 -7.33 22.03 2.40
N TYR A 33 -8.42 22.48 3.00
CA TYR A 33 -9.47 21.59 3.51
C TYR A 33 -10.14 20.79 2.38
N GLU A 34 -10.55 21.44 1.30
CA GLU A 34 -11.20 20.78 0.16
C GLU A 34 -10.26 19.82 -0.55
N MET A 35 -8.99 20.21 -0.72
CA MET A 35 -7.95 19.33 -1.29
C MET A 35 -7.71 18.10 -0.41
N ALA A 36 -7.60 18.30 0.90
CA ALA A 36 -7.39 17.21 1.84
C ALA A 36 -8.60 16.26 1.90
N MET A 37 -9.81 16.78 1.86
CA MET A 37 -11.04 15.98 1.79
C MET A 37 -11.14 15.23 0.47
N GLY A 38 -10.78 15.85 -0.64
CA GLY A 38 -10.72 15.20 -1.95
C GLY A 38 -9.73 14.05 -1.98
N LEU A 39 -8.53 14.22 -1.38
CA LEU A 39 -7.55 13.14 -1.24
C LEU A 39 -8.10 11.97 -0.41
N LYS A 40 -8.68 12.26 0.76
CA LYS A 40 -9.27 11.24 1.64
C LYS A 40 -10.39 10.46 0.92
N ASP A 41 -11.21 11.14 0.16
CA ASP A 41 -12.29 10.51 -0.61
C ASP A 41 -11.73 9.67 -1.76
N ALA A 42 -10.77 10.17 -2.51
CA ALA A 42 -10.10 9.45 -3.58
C ALA A 42 -9.39 8.19 -3.06
N LEU A 43 -8.65 8.29 -1.96
CA LEU A 43 -8.00 7.16 -1.30
C LEU A 43 -9.02 6.13 -0.79
N SER A 44 -10.10 6.59 -0.16
CA SER A 44 -11.16 5.69 0.32
C SER A 44 -11.81 4.93 -0.82
N GLN A 45 -12.16 5.60 -1.91
CA GLN A 45 -12.80 4.98 -3.08
C GLN A 45 -11.85 4.08 -3.84
N GLY A 46 -10.60 4.51 -4.06
CA GLY A 46 -9.57 3.74 -4.73
C GLY A 46 -9.27 2.45 -3.97
N LEU A 47 -8.99 2.55 -2.69
CA LEU A 47 -8.74 1.40 -1.82
C LEU A 47 -9.94 0.46 -1.75
N PHE A 48 -11.15 1.00 -1.62
CA PHE A 48 -12.36 0.17 -1.54
C PHE A 48 -12.57 -0.70 -2.79
N ARG A 49 -12.34 -0.14 -3.98
CA ARG A 49 -12.49 -0.86 -5.25
C ARG A 49 -11.37 -1.85 -5.51
N SER A 50 -10.16 -1.51 -5.08
CA SER A 50 -8.96 -2.29 -5.42
C SER A 50 -8.69 -3.43 -4.46
N PHE A 51 -9.17 -3.37 -3.22
CA PHE A 51 -8.79 -4.32 -2.16
C PHE A 51 -9.11 -5.78 -2.49
N ASP A 52 -10.27 -6.04 -3.08
CA ASP A 52 -10.67 -7.41 -3.43
C ASP A 52 -9.84 -7.95 -4.59
N ALA A 53 -9.49 -7.10 -5.56
CA ALA A 53 -8.57 -7.43 -6.64
C ALA A 53 -7.14 -7.64 -6.11
N PHE A 54 -6.71 -6.83 -5.14
CA PHE A 54 -5.40 -6.97 -4.50
C PHE A 54 -5.24 -8.29 -3.75
N ALA A 55 -6.30 -8.75 -3.13
CA ALA A 55 -6.28 -10.01 -2.38
C ALA A 55 -6.40 -11.25 -3.27
N ASP A 56 -6.66 -11.11 -4.56
CA ASP A 56 -6.78 -12.22 -5.48
C ASP A 56 -5.41 -12.66 -6.03
N PRO A 57 -4.91 -13.86 -5.66
CA PRO A 57 -3.62 -14.35 -6.15
C PRO A 57 -3.60 -14.65 -7.66
N ALA A 58 -4.77 -14.82 -8.29
CA ALA A 58 -4.86 -15.08 -9.73
C ALA A 58 -4.67 -13.79 -10.54
N GLY A 59 -5.23 -12.68 -10.05
CA GLY A 59 -5.15 -11.37 -10.68
C GLY A 59 -3.93 -10.56 -10.28
N ASN A 60 -3.39 -10.78 -9.09
CA ASN A 60 -2.30 -9.98 -8.54
C ASN A 60 -1.06 -10.81 -8.20
N PRO A 61 0.00 -10.76 -9.05
CA PRO A 61 1.25 -11.47 -8.77
C PRO A 61 1.93 -11.08 -7.46
N LEU A 62 1.71 -9.85 -6.95
CA LEU A 62 2.33 -9.36 -5.72
C LEU A 62 1.76 -10.03 -4.45
N VAL A 63 0.55 -10.58 -4.52
CA VAL A 63 -0.04 -11.38 -3.43
C VAL A 63 0.49 -12.80 -3.44
N ARG A 64 1.06 -13.26 -4.56
CA ARG A 64 1.72 -14.55 -4.60
C ARG A 64 2.96 -14.47 -3.73
N PHE A 65 3.08 -15.46 -2.87
CA PHE A 65 4.28 -15.56 -2.09
C PHE A 65 5.48 -15.74 -3.03
N ALA A 66 6.37 -14.78 -3.00
CA ALA A 66 7.71 -14.91 -3.54
C ALA A 66 8.68 -14.90 -2.37
N PHE A 67 9.64 -15.79 -2.41
CA PHE A 67 10.72 -15.74 -1.43
C PHE A 67 11.41 -14.38 -1.55
N PRO A 68 11.71 -13.65 -0.44
CA PRO A 68 12.26 -12.30 -0.50
C PRO A 68 13.70 -12.26 -1.03
N GLY A 69 14.06 -11.23 -1.77
CA GLY A 69 15.42 -10.83 -2.13
C GLY A 69 16.37 -11.97 -2.53
N ASP A 70 17.24 -12.36 -1.64
CA ASP A 70 18.11 -13.55 -1.80
C ASP A 70 17.35 -14.88 -1.81
N ALA A 71 16.08 -14.87 -1.54
CA ALA A 71 15.22 -16.05 -1.45
C ALA A 71 14.82 -16.63 -2.82
N ALA A 72 14.96 -15.92 -3.91
CA ALA A 72 14.95 -16.55 -5.24
C ALA A 72 16.11 -17.57 -5.38
N LYS A 73 17.24 -17.29 -4.76
CA LYS A 73 18.34 -18.24 -4.62
C LYS A 73 17.97 -19.40 -3.70
N ILE A 74 17.24 -19.13 -2.62
CA ILE A 74 16.73 -20.14 -1.69
C ILE A 74 15.78 -21.07 -2.42
N GLU A 75 14.78 -20.54 -3.11
CA GLU A 75 13.85 -21.34 -3.91
C GLU A 75 14.57 -22.18 -4.93
N LYS A 76 15.48 -21.57 -5.70
CA LYS A 76 16.30 -22.30 -6.68
C LYS A 76 17.10 -23.42 -6.02
N THR A 77 17.79 -23.14 -4.92
CA THR A 77 18.59 -24.14 -4.19
C THR A 77 17.73 -25.31 -3.71
N LEU A 78 16.54 -25.04 -3.16
CA LEU A 78 15.62 -26.08 -2.72
C LEU A 78 15.11 -26.94 -3.88
N ARG A 79 14.81 -26.32 -5.02
CA ARG A 79 14.40 -27.02 -6.25
C ARG A 79 15.56 -27.85 -6.82
N ASP A 80 16.77 -27.33 -6.86
CA ASP A 80 17.96 -28.05 -7.28
C ASP A 80 18.26 -29.29 -6.38
N LEU A 81 17.79 -29.24 -5.11
CA LEU A 81 17.81 -30.37 -4.18
C LEU A 81 16.63 -31.36 -4.34
N GLY A 82 15.77 -31.17 -5.36
CA GLY A 82 14.64 -32.05 -5.65
C GLY A 82 13.42 -31.82 -4.75
N LEU A 83 13.31 -30.67 -4.08
CA LEU A 83 12.22 -30.33 -3.17
C LEU A 83 11.07 -29.57 -3.86
N ASP A 84 10.93 -29.68 -5.20
CA ASP A 84 9.94 -28.93 -5.98
C ASP A 84 8.53 -29.00 -5.39
N LYS A 85 8.05 -30.20 -5.12
CA LYS A 85 6.69 -30.41 -4.56
C LYS A 85 6.52 -29.72 -3.21
N THR A 86 7.53 -29.78 -2.36
CA THR A 86 7.49 -29.13 -1.03
C THR A 86 7.48 -27.63 -1.18
N VAL A 87 8.31 -27.07 -2.06
CA VAL A 87 8.34 -25.64 -2.39
C VAL A 87 6.97 -25.18 -2.91
N ASP A 88 6.38 -25.88 -3.87
CA ASP A 88 5.08 -25.52 -4.44
C ASP A 88 3.94 -25.60 -3.40
N GLN A 89 3.97 -26.59 -2.52
CA GLN A 89 3.00 -26.70 -1.43
C GLN A 89 3.12 -25.52 -0.45
N VAL A 90 4.34 -25.20 -0.05
CA VAL A 90 4.62 -24.10 0.88
C VAL A 90 4.23 -22.75 0.27
N THR A 91 4.66 -22.47 -0.96
CA THR A 91 4.31 -21.21 -1.65
C THR A 91 2.82 -21.06 -1.86
N GLY A 92 2.11 -22.13 -2.18
CA GLY A 92 0.65 -22.13 -2.28
C GLY A 92 -0.06 -21.84 -0.97
N LYS A 93 0.39 -22.44 0.14
CA LYS A 93 -0.15 -22.18 1.49
C LYS A 93 0.12 -20.75 1.95
N PHE A 94 1.31 -20.25 1.69
CA PHE A 94 1.68 -18.88 2.03
C PHE A 94 0.89 -17.85 1.22
N THR A 95 0.70 -18.10 -0.07
CA THR A 95 -0.14 -17.27 -0.94
C THR A 95 -1.56 -17.14 -0.38
N ARG A 96 -2.16 -18.25 0.06
CA ARG A 96 -3.49 -18.23 0.68
C ARG A 96 -3.51 -17.46 2.01
N ALA A 97 -2.50 -17.66 2.85
CA ALA A 97 -2.38 -16.93 4.11
C ALA A 97 -2.21 -15.42 3.89
N THR A 98 -1.36 -15.04 2.93
CA THR A 98 -1.15 -13.64 2.52
C THR A 98 -2.43 -13.03 1.99
N SER A 99 -3.13 -13.71 1.08
CA SER A 99 -4.42 -13.24 0.55
C SER A 99 -5.46 -13.02 1.65
N SER A 100 -5.55 -13.94 2.62
CA SER A 100 -6.46 -13.80 3.75
C SER A 100 -6.10 -12.60 4.64
N ALA A 101 -4.82 -12.38 4.91
CA ALA A 101 -4.33 -11.25 5.67
C ALA A 101 -4.61 -9.92 4.95
N VAL A 102 -4.35 -9.83 3.64
CA VAL A 102 -4.65 -8.64 2.83
C VAL A 102 -6.14 -8.30 2.87
N ARG A 103 -7.03 -9.30 2.76
CA ARG A 103 -8.49 -9.07 2.89
C ARG A 103 -8.86 -8.46 4.23
N ALA A 104 -8.24 -8.91 5.31
CA ALA A 104 -8.47 -8.38 6.65
C ALA A 104 -7.93 -6.96 6.85
N ALA A 105 -7.02 -6.48 6.02
CA ALA A 105 -6.49 -5.13 6.09
C ALA A 105 -7.48 -4.05 5.63
N LYS A 106 -8.47 -4.41 4.81
CA LYS A 106 -9.43 -3.45 4.23
C LYS A 106 -10.05 -2.50 5.27
N PRO A 107 -10.65 -2.97 6.38
CA PRO A 107 -11.21 -2.07 7.38
C PRO A 107 -10.16 -1.21 8.07
N ILE A 108 -8.95 -1.72 8.31
CA ILE A 108 -7.85 -0.98 8.94
C ILE A 108 -7.45 0.20 8.04
N PHE A 109 -7.28 -0.04 6.75
CA PHE A 109 -6.97 1.02 5.79
C PHE A 109 -8.05 2.09 5.70
N LEU A 110 -9.30 1.68 5.56
CA LEU A 110 -10.41 2.62 5.50
C LEU A 110 -10.52 3.47 6.77
N ASN A 111 -10.25 2.87 7.92
CA ASN A 111 -10.24 3.59 9.19
C ASN A 111 -9.08 4.59 9.25
N SER A 112 -7.88 4.18 8.87
CA SER A 112 -6.70 5.05 8.84
C SER A 112 -6.87 6.25 7.91
N VAL A 113 -7.49 6.05 6.73
CA VAL A 113 -7.84 7.17 5.83
C VAL A 113 -8.85 8.12 6.48
N LYS A 114 -9.85 7.60 7.18
CA LYS A 114 -10.84 8.43 7.90
C LYS A 114 -10.20 9.25 9.01
N GLU A 115 -9.29 8.64 9.76
CA GLU A 115 -8.60 9.26 10.91
C GLU A 115 -7.46 10.19 10.49
N MET A 116 -7.01 10.11 9.22
CA MET A 116 -5.98 11.01 8.69
C MET A 116 -6.37 12.47 8.91
N SER A 117 -5.48 13.26 9.51
CA SER A 117 -5.73 14.69 9.73
C SER A 117 -5.70 15.48 8.42
N ILE A 118 -6.41 16.62 8.39
CA ILE A 118 -6.35 17.55 7.25
C ILE A 118 -4.91 18.00 6.97
N LYS A 119 -4.13 18.22 8.03
CA LYS A 119 -2.74 18.62 7.92
C LYS A 119 -1.87 17.54 7.27
N ASP A 120 -2.07 16.26 7.61
CA ASP A 120 -1.32 15.16 7.02
C ASP A 120 -1.71 14.94 5.55
N ALA A 121 -3.00 15.03 5.24
CA ALA A 121 -3.48 14.95 3.88
C ALA A 121 -2.94 16.10 3.01
N ALA A 122 -2.96 17.33 3.52
CA ALA A 122 -2.37 18.47 2.83
C ALA A 122 -0.85 18.29 2.61
N LYS A 123 -0.14 17.77 3.62
CA LYS A 123 1.30 17.50 3.53
C LYS A 123 1.64 16.46 2.47
N ILE A 124 0.83 15.42 2.34
CA ILE A 124 0.98 14.42 1.27
C ILE A 124 0.83 15.07 -0.11
N LEU A 125 -0.16 15.97 -0.28
CA LEU A 125 -0.45 16.60 -1.57
C LEU A 125 0.60 17.62 -2.04
N ILE A 126 1.32 18.27 -1.10
CA ILE A 126 2.27 19.34 -1.45
C ILE A 126 3.73 18.88 -1.50
N THR A 127 4.01 17.62 -1.20
CA THR A 127 5.37 17.09 -1.24
C THR A 127 5.75 16.64 -2.65
N ASP A 128 7.03 16.76 -2.99
CA ASP A 128 7.58 16.22 -4.23
C ASP A 128 7.82 14.68 -4.15
N ASN A 129 7.54 14.07 -2.99
CA ASN A 129 7.68 12.63 -2.80
C ASN A 129 6.47 11.90 -3.41
N THR A 130 6.72 11.17 -4.48
CA THR A 130 5.71 10.38 -5.21
C THR A 130 5.13 9.21 -4.40
N HIS A 131 5.71 8.89 -3.24
CA HIS A 131 5.28 7.80 -2.37
C HIS A 131 4.89 8.30 -0.96
N ALA A 132 4.49 9.55 -0.85
CA ALA A 132 4.19 10.18 0.44
C ALA A 132 3.00 9.54 1.16
N ALA A 133 1.94 9.17 0.45
CA ALA A 133 0.80 8.48 1.05
C ALA A 133 1.18 7.06 1.49
N THR A 134 1.93 6.34 0.68
CA THR A 134 2.46 5.00 1.02
C THR A 134 3.31 5.06 2.30
N GLU A 135 4.25 6.01 2.39
CA GLU A 135 5.10 6.17 3.57
C GLU A 135 4.31 6.55 4.82
N TYR A 136 3.34 7.45 4.68
CA TYR A 136 2.43 7.81 5.76
C TYR A 136 1.69 6.58 6.28
N PHE A 137 1.03 5.83 5.40
CA PHE A 137 0.29 4.64 5.79
C PHE A 137 1.20 3.54 6.34
N LYS A 138 2.35 3.32 5.73
CA LYS A 138 3.32 2.33 6.23
C LYS A 138 3.74 2.65 7.67
N THR A 139 4.00 3.91 7.96
CA THR A 139 4.40 4.34 9.31
C THR A 139 3.27 4.24 10.33
N THR A 140 2.06 4.66 9.94
CA THR A 140 0.94 4.74 10.88
C THR A 140 0.22 3.42 11.11
N MET A 141 0.20 2.54 10.10
CA MET A 141 -0.65 1.34 10.11
C MET A 141 0.10 0.03 10.31
N SER A 142 1.40 -0.04 10.01
CA SER A 142 2.13 -1.33 10.09
C SER A 142 2.03 -2.02 11.44
N PRO A 143 2.07 -1.33 12.58
CA PRO A 143 1.90 -1.98 13.88
C PRO A 143 0.52 -2.62 14.05
N GLU A 144 -0.54 -1.93 13.67
CA GLU A 144 -1.92 -2.42 13.75
C GLU A 144 -2.15 -3.58 12.79
N LEU A 145 -1.65 -3.47 11.57
CA LEU A 145 -1.70 -4.53 10.57
C LEU A 145 -0.98 -5.79 11.06
N MET A 146 0.19 -5.64 11.70
CA MET A 146 0.91 -6.78 12.25
C MET A 146 0.09 -7.49 13.35
N VAL A 147 -0.55 -6.75 14.24
CA VAL A 147 -1.43 -7.31 15.28
C VAL A 147 -2.63 -8.02 14.66
N ALA A 148 -3.25 -7.44 13.62
CA ALA A 148 -4.40 -8.03 12.94
C ALA A 148 -4.04 -9.27 12.10
N PHE A 149 -2.87 -9.27 11.47
CA PHE A 149 -2.47 -10.34 10.54
C PHE A 149 -1.99 -11.60 11.26
N ARG A 150 -1.27 -11.47 12.37
CA ARG A 150 -0.77 -12.62 13.12
C ARG A 150 -1.81 -13.72 13.37
N PRO A 151 -2.98 -13.45 13.97
CA PRO A 151 -3.97 -14.50 14.23
C PRO A 151 -4.55 -15.11 12.94
N ILE A 152 -4.71 -14.31 11.88
CA ILE A 152 -5.23 -14.78 10.59
C ILE A 152 -4.22 -15.72 9.94
N VAL A 153 -2.98 -15.28 9.86
CA VAL A 153 -1.87 -16.08 9.31
C VAL A 153 -1.69 -17.35 10.12
N ASP A 154 -1.65 -17.25 11.45
CA ASP A 154 -1.47 -18.39 12.35
C ASP A 154 -2.59 -19.43 12.19
N SER A 155 -3.83 -18.97 12.08
CA SER A 155 -4.97 -19.85 11.82
C SER A 155 -4.83 -20.57 10.47
N THR A 156 -4.49 -19.82 9.41
CA THR A 156 -4.34 -20.40 8.07
C THR A 156 -3.18 -21.41 8.01
N ILE A 157 -2.05 -21.06 8.62
CA ILE A 157 -0.87 -21.93 8.70
C ILE A 157 -1.19 -23.24 9.43
N LYS A 158 -1.93 -23.18 10.53
CA LYS A 158 -2.32 -24.36 11.31
C LYS A 158 -3.23 -25.27 10.51
N VAL A 159 -4.28 -24.71 9.90
CA VAL A 159 -5.23 -25.48 9.07
C VAL A 159 -4.54 -26.15 7.89
N GLU A 160 -3.65 -25.46 7.23
CA GLU A 160 -2.94 -25.94 6.04
C GLU A 160 -1.75 -26.86 6.38
N GLY A 161 -1.35 -26.98 7.65
CA GLY A 161 -0.18 -27.74 8.07
C GLY A 161 1.16 -27.19 7.56
N ALA A 162 1.19 -25.91 7.21
CA ALA A 162 2.35 -25.26 6.60
C ALA A 162 3.58 -25.19 7.54
N ASN A 163 3.39 -25.20 8.84
CA ASN A 163 4.49 -25.22 9.81
C ASN A 163 5.41 -26.44 9.64
N ARG A 164 4.86 -27.62 9.28
CA ARG A 164 5.66 -28.82 9.06
C ARG A 164 6.54 -28.66 7.82
N ASP A 165 5.95 -28.17 6.75
CA ASP A 165 6.64 -28.00 5.47
C ASP A 165 7.72 -26.92 5.59
N TRP A 166 7.40 -25.81 6.29
CA TRP A 166 8.36 -24.74 6.57
C TRP A 166 9.54 -25.22 7.42
N LYS A 167 9.24 -25.99 8.48
CA LYS A 167 10.29 -26.59 9.30
C LYS A 167 11.20 -27.50 8.48
N GLN A 168 10.65 -28.30 7.57
CA GLN A 168 11.46 -29.13 6.68
C GLN A 168 12.38 -28.29 5.81
N ILE A 169 11.87 -27.19 5.25
CA ILE A 169 12.67 -26.24 4.44
C ILE A 169 13.77 -25.61 5.27
N THR A 170 13.44 -25.05 6.43
CA THR A 170 14.41 -24.38 7.29
C THR A 170 15.46 -25.31 7.84
N ASP A 171 15.09 -26.56 8.22
CA ASP A 171 16.01 -27.57 8.70
C ASP A 171 17.03 -27.98 7.62
N ILE A 172 16.66 -27.98 6.36
CA ILE A 172 17.56 -28.30 5.24
C ILE A 172 18.39 -27.07 4.90
N TYR A 173 17.74 -25.94 4.67
CA TYR A 173 18.41 -24.72 4.21
C TYR A 173 19.44 -24.19 5.22
N ASN A 174 19.07 -24.12 6.49
CA ASN A 174 19.96 -23.58 7.54
C ASN A 174 21.17 -24.50 7.83
N LYS A 175 21.19 -25.71 7.31
CA LYS A 175 22.35 -26.63 7.41
C LYS A 175 23.31 -26.53 6.23
N ILE A 176 22.96 -25.79 5.18
CA ILE A 176 23.86 -25.62 4.03
C ILE A 176 25.05 -24.78 4.48
N PRO A 177 26.31 -25.26 4.28
CA PRO A 177 27.49 -24.50 4.65
C PRO A 177 27.57 -23.14 3.94
N PHE A 178 28.10 -22.14 4.63
CA PHE A 178 28.32 -20.78 4.09
C PHE A 178 27.06 -19.94 3.83
N ILE A 179 25.90 -20.32 4.38
CA ILE A 179 24.75 -19.43 4.38
C ILE A 179 24.94 -18.34 5.43
N ASN A 180 25.01 -17.08 4.96
CA ASN A 180 25.20 -15.91 5.81
C ASN A 180 23.93 -15.44 6.53
N GLN A 181 22.76 -15.85 6.06
CA GLN A 181 21.47 -15.48 6.62
C GLN A 181 20.56 -16.71 6.71
N PRO A 182 20.42 -17.30 7.90
CA PRO A 182 19.47 -18.38 8.12
C PRO A 182 18.03 -17.89 7.91
N LEU A 183 17.16 -18.79 7.47
CA LEU A 183 15.74 -18.50 7.36
C LEU A 183 15.12 -18.34 8.74
N GLU A 184 14.25 -17.33 8.87
CA GLU A 184 13.44 -17.11 10.07
C GLU A 184 12.55 -18.34 10.35
N THR A 185 12.57 -18.78 11.59
CA THR A 185 11.80 -19.96 12.02
C THR A 185 10.34 -19.60 12.36
N SER A 186 10.06 -18.34 12.72
CA SER A 186 8.68 -17.88 12.95
C SER A 186 7.97 -17.60 11.64
N LEU A 187 7.23 -18.61 11.16
CA LEU A 187 6.49 -18.51 9.91
C LEU A 187 5.38 -17.45 9.94
N THR A 188 4.70 -17.32 11.07
CA THR A 188 3.61 -16.35 11.24
C THR A 188 4.10 -14.93 11.05
N ASP A 189 5.18 -14.53 11.71
CA ASP A 189 5.73 -13.19 11.62
C ASP A 189 6.31 -12.91 10.22
N PHE A 190 6.96 -13.90 9.64
CA PHE A 190 7.48 -13.81 8.29
C PHE A 190 6.37 -13.54 7.24
N ILE A 191 5.30 -14.32 7.26
CA ILE A 191 4.18 -14.15 6.32
C ILE A 191 3.45 -12.82 6.59
N ALA A 192 3.19 -12.47 7.85
CA ALA A 192 2.53 -11.22 8.18
C ALA A 192 3.33 -10.00 7.69
N ALA A 193 4.62 -9.98 7.93
CA ALA A 193 5.50 -8.91 7.41
C ALA A 193 5.48 -8.85 5.87
N ARG A 194 5.51 -9.99 5.20
CA ARG A 194 5.44 -10.06 3.73
C ARG A 194 4.09 -9.61 3.17
N ALA A 195 2.99 -9.93 3.84
CA ALA A 195 1.68 -9.45 3.45
C ALA A 195 1.60 -7.91 3.55
N ILE A 196 2.16 -7.34 4.60
CA ILE A 196 2.24 -5.88 4.79
C ILE A 196 3.11 -5.23 3.70
N ASP A 197 4.30 -5.75 3.45
CA ASP A 197 5.20 -5.20 2.42
C ASP A 197 4.57 -5.29 1.02
N GLY A 198 3.98 -6.45 0.68
CA GLY A 198 3.29 -6.64 -0.59
C GLY A 198 2.12 -5.67 -0.78
N MET A 199 1.35 -5.45 0.27
CA MET A 199 0.24 -4.52 0.26
C MET A 199 0.69 -3.07 0.04
N PHE A 200 1.72 -2.61 0.74
CA PHE A 200 2.25 -1.25 0.53
C PHE A 200 2.96 -1.09 -0.82
N SER A 201 3.54 -2.15 -1.37
CA SER A 201 4.07 -2.11 -2.75
C SER A 201 2.97 -1.87 -3.78
N ILE A 202 1.76 -2.38 -3.54
CA ILE A 202 0.60 -2.14 -4.42
C ILE A 202 0.15 -0.69 -4.28
N VAL A 203 0.03 -0.17 -3.06
CA VAL A 203 -0.33 1.24 -2.83
C VAL A 203 0.65 2.17 -3.52
N ALA A 204 1.95 1.89 -3.42
CA ALA A 204 3.00 2.68 -4.07
C ALA A 204 2.94 2.66 -5.60
N ASN A 205 2.43 1.59 -6.20
CA ASN A 205 2.26 1.51 -7.66
C ASN A 205 1.03 2.26 -8.16
N GLU A 206 0.06 2.53 -7.30
CA GLU A 206 -1.17 3.29 -7.63
C GLU A 206 -1.02 4.79 -7.35
N GLU A 207 0.02 5.21 -6.66
CA GLU A 207 0.39 6.60 -6.36
C GLU A 207 1.03 7.31 -7.56
#